data_3c26b817fc4a7170dd6c1303afaecf29
#
_entry.id   3c26b817fc4a7170dd6c1303afaecf29
#
_cell.length_a   1.000
_cell.length_b   1.000
_cell.length_c   1.000
_cell.angle_alpha   90.00
_cell.angle_beta   90.00
_cell.angle_gamma   90.00
#
_symmetry.space_group_name_H-M   'P 1'
#
loop_
_entity.id
_entity.type
_entity.pdbx_description
1 polymer ?
#
loop_
_entity_poly.entity_id
_entity_poly.type
_entity_poly.pdbx_seq_one_letter_code
_entity_poly.pdbx_strand_id
1 'polypeptide(L)'
;MTSSRKNLLAAAFLFVALGASGCATVERLNPFKGKETKEIATEGERISIISADQKLEPAEALKGVDFFLPNPTVIAEWPVAGGTVEQSVENVDAAPNLSVAWRKSIGDGSKAGEHVTAPPVAAAGKVFTMDATAVVSAHDMRTGAEVWRTNVRPGDNKRDREASGGGVAFAGGKLYVTSGYRVVAQLDAATGAIGWRTRTEQPIHGAPNVAGGRVYAVALDNTLLTFDAASGAPGWTYQALSESARILASSSPAISGETVIASFGSGELVALKTSNGNDIWNEALSRASRTSALSEIRDIPGRPVVYQGDVFAVSHSGVFAATDLRSGQARWSLPVVGITSPWAAGDVVYVVGKDGVVVCAARESGQIYWTRDLNAGVKLKTSRSGGRFSWMKMPSMPGKKALKPIWSSPLMANNRLIVVGSTGELVALNAKTGEVQRRMDIGSPALLGPIAAGDTIYVLTDTAQLIALR
;
A
#
# COMPACT_ATOMS: atom_id res chain seq x y z
N MET A 1 -26.68 65.49 23.72
CA MET A 1 -26.13 64.44 22.88
C MET A 1 -26.88 63.07 23.05
N THR A 2 -28.20 63.10 22.92
CA THR A 2 -29.05 61.86 23.17
C THR A 2 -30.17 61.65 22.14
N SER A 3 -30.10 62.35 20.98
CA SER A 3 -31.16 62.28 19.94
C SER A 3 -30.79 61.44 18.71
N SER A 4 -29.53 61.06 18.54
CA SER A 4 -29.05 60.37 17.30
C SER A 4 -29.14 58.85 17.33
N ARG A 5 -29.31 58.21 18.50
CA ARG A 5 -29.34 56.73 18.60
C ARG A 5 -30.73 56.10 18.42
N LYS A 6 -31.79 56.87 18.55
CA LYS A 6 -33.17 56.36 18.39
C LYS A 6 -33.62 56.23 16.93
N ASN A 7 -33.02 57.01 16.04
CA ASN A 7 -33.38 57.00 14.62
C ASN A 7 -32.67 55.86 13.83
N LEU A 8 -31.56 55.33 14.34
CA LEU A 8 -30.86 54.20 13.71
C LEU A 8 -31.57 52.83 13.94
N LEU A 9 -32.24 52.70 15.09
CA LEU A 9 -32.99 51.48 15.43
C LEU A 9 -34.31 51.36 14.66
N ALA A 10 -34.95 52.49 14.32
CA ALA A 10 -36.17 52.49 13.53
C ALA A 10 -35.91 52.17 12.05
N ALA A 11 -34.78 52.58 11.49
CA ALA A 11 -34.40 52.24 10.11
C ALA A 11 -34.03 50.75 9.92
N ALA A 12 -33.42 50.13 10.95
CA ALA A 12 -33.08 48.72 10.91
C ALA A 12 -34.30 47.79 10.97
N PHE A 13 -35.37 48.18 11.67
CA PHE A 13 -36.61 47.38 11.72
C PHE A 13 -37.44 47.47 10.45
N LEU A 14 -37.35 48.58 9.70
CA LEU A 14 -38.11 48.76 8.44
C LEU A 14 -37.49 47.94 7.29
N PHE A 15 -36.17 47.68 7.32
CA PHE A 15 -35.51 46.83 6.30
C PHE A 15 -35.73 45.31 6.51
N VAL A 16 -35.98 44.85 7.72
CA VAL A 16 -36.29 43.44 8.02
C VAL A 16 -37.72 43.09 7.68
N ALA A 17 -38.64 44.03 7.76
CA ALA A 17 -40.07 43.80 7.44
C ALA A 17 -40.38 43.74 5.91
N LEU A 18 -39.50 44.32 5.06
CA LEU A 18 -39.63 44.25 3.59
C LEU A 18 -39.00 43.03 2.95
N GLY A 19 -38.17 42.28 3.70
CA GLY A 19 -37.52 41.05 3.23
C GLY A 19 -38.39 39.76 3.34
N ALA A 20 -39.48 39.80 4.12
CA ALA A 20 -40.28 38.57 4.41
C ALA A 20 -41.50 38.38 3.52
N SER A 21 -41.88 39.32 2.64
CA SER A 21 -43.05 39.24 1.77
C SER A 21 -42.72 39.05 0.28
N GLY A 22 -41.46 38.82 -0.07
CA GLY A 22 -40.99 38.77 -1.46
C GLY A 22 -40.91 37.39 -2.12
N CYS A 23 -41.21 36.29 -1.44
CA CYS A 23 -41.03 34.94 -2.02
C CYS A 23 -42.13 34.40 -2.95
N ALA A 24 -43.28 35.09 -3.06
CA ALA A 24 -44.38 34.59 -3.88
C ALA A 24 -44.53 35.24 -5.28
N THR A 25 -43.78 36.33 -5.54
CA THR A 25 -43.98 37.11 -6.80
C THR A 25 -42.79 37.04 -7.76
N VAL A 26 -41.62 36.53 -7.32
CA VAL A 26 -40.41 36.45 -8.17
C VAL A 26 -40.48 35.28 -9.15
N GLU A 27 -41.32 34.26 -8.91
CA GLU A 27 -41.46 33.13 -9.83
C GLU A 27 -42.11 33.47 -11.17
N ARG A 28 -42.80 34.62 -11.27
CA ARG A 28 -43.48 35.03 -12.54
C ARG A 28 -42.58 35.89 -13.47
N LEU A 29 -41.41 36.26 -13.08
CA LEU A 29 -40.53 37.15 -13.86
C LEU A 29 -39.14 36.56 -14.16
N ASN A 30 -39.01 35.24 -14.19
CA ASN A 30 -37.77 34.61 -14.63
C ASN A 30 -37.83 34.39 -16.16
N PRO A 31 -37.13 35.21 -16.99
CA PRO A 31 -37.14 35.06 -18.45
C PRO A 31 -36.36 33.85 -18.94
N PHE A 32 -35.76 33.07 -18.01
CA PHE A 32 -35.00 31.84 -18.30
C PHE A 32 -35.77 30.55 -17.92
N LYS A 33 -37.05 30.61 -17.65
CA LYS A 33 -37.88 29.39 -17.68
C LYS A 33 -37.89 28.86 -19.10
N GLY A 34 -36.86 28.06 -19.43
CA GLY A 34 -36.91 27.19 -20.61
C GLY A 34 -38.18 26.34 -20.52
N LYS A 35 -38.90 26.26 -21.61
CA LYS A 35 -40.03 25.30 -21.78
C LYS A 35 -39.56 23.96 -21.26
N GLU A 36 -40.29 23.37 -20.28
CA GLU A 36 -40.15 21.96 -19.97
C GLU A 36 -40.28 21.17 -21.26
N THR A 37 -39.16 20.78 -21.82
CA THR A 37 -39.13 19.76 -22.86
C THR A 37 -39.64 18.50 -22.16
N LYS A 38 -40.86 18.04 -22.56
CA LYS A 38 -41.31 16.71 -22.21
C LYS A 38 -40.18 15.77 -22.52
N GLU A 39 -39.61 15.14 -21.47
CA GLU A 39 -38.68 14.02 -21.66
C GLU A 39 -39.46 12.98 -22.48
N ILE A 40 -39.10 12.85 -23.74
CA ILE A 40 -39.50 11.71 -24.54
C ILE A 40 -38.79 10.54 -23.89
N ALA A 41 -39.53 9.74 -23.12
CA ALA A 41 -39.07 8.46 -22.65
C ALA A 41 -38.67 7.63 -23.87
N THR A 42 -37.41 7.60 -24.20
CA THR A 42 -36.88 6.61 -25.13
C THR A 42 -37.01 5.26 -24.43
N GLU A 43 -38.01 4.48 -24.81
CA GLU A 43 -38.06 3.05 -24.53
C GLU A 43 -36.86 2.42 -25.26
N GLY A 44 -35.79 2.24 -24.56
CA GLY A 44 -34.59 1.52 -24.97
C GLY A 44 -33.85 1.15 -23.72
N GLU A 45 -33.47 -0.11 -23.60
CA GLU A 45 -32.55 -0.58 -22.59
C GLU A 45 -31.29 0.30 -22.65
N ARG A 46 -31.06 1.13 -21.64
CA ARG A 46 -29.82 1.91 -21.55
C ARG A 46 -28.67 0.94 -21.30
N ILE A 47 -28.07 0.46 -22.36
CA ILE A 47 -26.82 -0.30 -22.28
C ILE A 47 -25.80 0.67 -21.72
N SER A 48 -25.29 0.35 -20.53
CA SER A 48 -24.18 1.07 -19.93
C SER A 48 -23.02 1.09 -20.92
N ILE A 49 -22.56 2.28 -21.32
CA ILE A 49 -21.37 2.45 -22.18
C ILE A 49 -20.07 2.12 -21.41
N ILE A 50 -20.18 1.57 -20.22
CA ILE A 50 -19.06 0.94 -19.55
C ILE A 50 -18.79 -0.35 -20.33
N SER A 51 -17.74 -0.34 -21.15
CA SER A 51 -17.34 -1.53 -21.91
C SER A 51 -17.20 -2.73 -20.97
N ALA A 52 -17.54 -3.93 -21.44
CA ALA A 52 -17.41 -5.17 -20.67
C ALA A 52 -15.98 -5.35 -20.11
N ASP A 53 -14.98 -4.76 -20.78
CA ASP A 53 -13.56 -4.74 -20.37
C ASP A 53 -13.28 -3.96 -19.08
N GLN A 54 -14.26 -3.26 -18.51
CA GLN A 54 -14.10 -2.45 -17.29
C GLN A 54 -14.67 -3.12 -16.03
N LYS A 55 -15.18 -4.34 -16.13
CA LYS A 55 -15.73 -5.07 -14.98
C LYS A 55 -14.73 -6.11 -14.50
N LEU A 56 -14.53 -6.17 -13.16
CA LEU A 56 -13.76 -7.22 -12.50
C LEU A 56 -14.65 -8.47 -12.33
N GLU A 57 -14.97 -9.12 -13.44
CA GLU A 57 -15.79 -10.32 -13.46
C GLU A 57 -14.96 -11.52 -13.96
N PRO A 58 -15.14 -12.72 -13.37
CA PRO A 58 -14.51 -13.93 -13.88
C PRO A 58 -14.87 -14.18 -15.34
N ALA A 59 -13.86 -14.55 -16.15
CA ALA A 59 -14.06 -14.86 -17.55
C ALA A 59 -14.83 -16.21 -17.67
N GLU A 60 -15.92 -16.22 -18.41
CA GLU A 60 -16.70 -17.46 -18.63
C GLU A 60 -15.86 -18.59 -19.24
N ALA A 61 -14.89 -18.25 -20.10
CA ALA A 61 -13.96 -19.23 -20.70
C ALA A 61 -13.04 -19.90 -19.70
N LEU A 62 -12.82 -19.29 -18.52
CA LEU A 62 -11.95 -19.84 -17.45
C LEU A 62 -12.75 -20.52 -16.34
N LYS A 63 -14.05 -20.56 -16.42
CA LYS A 63 -14.92 -21.16 -15.41
C LYS A 63 -14.68 -22.69 -15.32
N GLY A 64 -14.17 -23.14 -14.16
CA GLY A 64 -13.84 -24.53 -13.94
C GLY A 64 -12.54 -24.99 -14.61
N VAL A 65 -11.81 -24.11 -15.27
CA VAL A 65 -10.48 -24.40 -15.82
C VAL A 65 -9.46 -24.36 -14.68
N ASP A 66 -8.66 -25.40 -14.56
CA ASP A 66 -7.53 -25.44 -13.62
C ASP A 66 -6.32 -24.70 -14.18
N PHE A 67 -5.44 -24.24 -13.29
CA PHE A 67 -4.19 -23.61 -13.63
C PHE A 67 -3.04 -24.15 -12.78
N PHE A 68 -1.83 -24.02 -13.29
CA PHE A 68 -0.66 -24.48 -12.59
C PHE A 68 -0.25 -23.51 -11.47
N LEU A 69 -0.01 -24.10 -10.29
CA LEU A 69 0.68 -23.47 -9.17
C LEU A 69 1.92 -24.29 -8.81
N PRO A 70 3.06 -23.64 -8.58
CA PRO A 70 4.25 -24.34 -8.11
C PRO A 70 3.98 -25.04 -6.77
N ASN A 71 4.62 -26.17 -6.56
CA ASN A 71 4.56 -26.85 -5.27
C ASN A 71 5.13 -25.96 -4.16
N PRO A 72 4.60 -26.06 -2.92
CA PRO A 72 5.16 -25.34 -1.80
C PRO A 72 6.63 -25.70 -1.58
N THR A 73 7.47 -24.69 -1.39
CA THR A 73 8.92 -24.84 -1.13
C THR A 73 9.31 -24.09 0.13
N VAL A 74 10.19 -24.71 0.93
CA VAL A 74 10.74 -24.04 2.12
C VAL A 74 11.72 -22.95 1.68
N ILE A 75 11.50 -21.70 2.12
CA ILE A 75 12.43 -20.60 1.95
C ILE A 75 13.12 -20.33 3.29
N ALA A 76 14.44 -20.47 3.32
CA ALA A 76 15.21 -20.29 4.55
C ALA A 76 15.23 -18.81 5.02
N GLU A 77 15.24 -17.87 4.07
CA GLU A 77 15.42 -16.45 4.31
C GLU A 77 14.42 -15.61 3.51
N TRP A 78 14.09 -14.43 4.05
CA TRP A 78 13.29 -13.38 3.42
C TRP A 78 14.07 -12.07 3.51
N PRO A 79 15.11 -11.87 2.69
CA PRO A 79 16.09 -10.82 2.90
C PRO A 79 15.64 -9.41 2.54
N VAL A 80 14.62 -9.24 1.71
CA VAL A 80 14.08 -7.94 1.29
C VAL A 80 12.56 -7.93 1.40
N ALA A 81 11.93 -6.77 1.28
CA ALA A 81 10.50 -6.57 1.50
C ALA A 81 9.59 -7.56 0.76
N GLY A 82 9.94 -8.00 -0.43
CA GLY A 82 9.20 -8.99 -1.25
C GLY A 82 9.83 -10.37 -1.31
N GLY A 83 10.79 -10.68 -0.45
CA GLY A 83 11.43 -11.98 -0.33
C GLY A 83 12.68 -12.16 -1.20
N THR A 84 12.67 -11.72 -2.44
CA THR A 84 13.80 -11.72 -3.36
C THR A 84 14.08 -10.32 -3.89
N VAL A 85 15.23 -10.11 -4.51
CA VAL A 85 15.55 -8.82 -5.15
C VAL A 85 14.58 -8.48 -6.29
N GLU A 86 13.94 -9.46 -6.91
CA GLU A 86 12.88 -9.31 -7.90
C GLU A 86 11.50 -9.01 -7.25
N GLN A 87 11.44 -9.00 -5.93
CA GLN A 87 10.22 -8.80 -5.13
C GLN A 87 9.17 -9.90 -5.36
N SER A 88 9.59 -11.08 -5.81
CA SER A 88 8.74 -12.22 -6.15
C SER A 88 9.17 -13.47 -5.40
N VAL A 89 8.20 -14.16 -4.84
CA VAL A 89 8.29 -15.50 -4.26
C VAL A 89 7.04 -16.24 -4.70
N GLU A 90 7.16 -17.51 -5.05
CA GLU A 90 6.01 -18.26 -5.56
C GLU A 90 5.13 -18.80 -4.43
N ASN A 91 5.30 -20.06 -4.08
CA ASN A 91 4.49 -20.77 -3.08
C ASN A 91 5.40 -21.28 -1.96
N VAL A 92 5.18 -20.79 -0.76
CA VAL A 92 6.04 -21.09 0.39
C VAL A 92 5.48 -22.25 1.19
N ASP A 93 6.34 -23.17 1.64
CA ASP A 93 5.98 -24.16 2.65
C ASP A 93 6.25 -23.60 4.05
N ALA A 94 5.22 -23.06 4.68
CA ALA A 94 5.32 -22.48 6.02
C ALA A 94 3.97 -22.47 6.73
N ALA A 95 4.00 -22.58 8.05
CA ALA A 95 2.85 -22.44 8.95
C ALA A 95 1.60 -23.22 8.51
N PRO A 96 1.67 -24.56 8.35
CA PRO A 96 0.54 -25.35 7.85
C PRO A 96 -0.72 -25.19 8.74
N ASN A 97 -0.54 -25.01 10.03
CA ASN A 97 -1.63 -24.89 11.00
C ASN A 97 -2.05 -23.45 11.29
N LEU A 98 -1.27 -22.44 10.86
CA LEU A 98 -1.49 -21.02 11.17
C LEU A 98 -1.76 -20.78 12.69
N SER A 99 -1.05 -21.49 13.57
CA SER A 99 -1.17 -21.34 15.01
C SER A 99 -0.11 -20.37 15.55
N VAL A 100 -0.47 -19.55 16.54
CA VAL A 100 0.46 -18.59 17.14
C VAL A 100 1.52 -19.34 17.95
N ALA A 101 2.78 -19.28 17.51
CA ALA A 101 3.91 -19.86 18.21
C ALA A 101 4.43 -18.89 19.31
N TRP A 102 4.55 -17.59 18.97
CA TRP A 102 4.93 -16.57 19.93
C TRP A 102 4.51 -15.17 19.45
N ARG A 103 4.49 -14.21 20.37
CA ARG A 103 4.28 -12.78 20.13
C ARG A 103 5.31 -11.97 20.89
N LYS A 104 5.89 -10.94 20.26
CA LYS A 104 6.87 -10.05 20.89
C LYS A 104 6.64 -8.61 20.46
N SER A 105 6.81 -7.68 21.39
CA SER A 105 6.86 -6.26 21.08
C SER A 105 8.20 -5.94 20.47
N ILE A 106 8.20 -5.14 19.39
CA ILE A 106 9.43 -4.66 18.74
C ILE A 106 9.77 -3.21 19.07
N GLY A 107 8.93 -2.50 19.82
CA GLY A 107 9.12 -1.09 20.16
C GLY A 107 7.84 -0.28 20.10
N ASP A 108 7.95 0.93 19.55
CA ASP A 108 6.84 1.87 19.44
C ASP A 108 5.92 1.55 18.26
N GLY A 109 4.61 1.47 18.52
CA GLY A 109 3.58 1.26 17.51
C GLY A 109 3.18 2.54 16.80
N SER A 110 2.27 2.37 15.83
CA SER A 110 1.71 3.48 15.05
C SER A 110 0.91 4.43 15.94
N LYS A 111 1.13 5.73 15.74
CA LYS A 111 0.41 6.86 16.35
C LYS A 111 0.33 8.01 15.37
N ALA A 112 -0.29 9.14 15.76
CA ALA A 112 -0.36 10.31 14.88
C ALA A 112 1.05 10.76 14.46
N GLY A 113 1.29 10.82 13.15
CA GLY A 113 2.57 11.25 12.55
C GLY A 113 3.68 10.20 12.54
N GLU A 114 3.56 9.08 13.23
CA GLU A 114 4.54 7.99 13.25
C GLU A 114 3.84 6.66 13.00
N HIS A 115 4.31 5.86 12.03
CA HIS A 115 3.64 4.63 11.61
C HIS A 115 4.63 3.48 11.44
N VAL A 116 4.20 2.27 11.81
CA VAL A 116 4.92 1.03 11.49
C VAL A 116 4.67 0.72 10.01
N THR A 117 5.64 1.02 9.16
CA THR A 117 5.53 0.87 7.70
C THR A 117 6.61 0.00 7.10
N ALA A 118 7.61 -0.38 7.87
CA ALA A 118 8.73 -1.20 7.45
C ALA A 118 8.35 -2.68 7.46
N PRO A 119 8.28 -3.37 6.29
CA PRO A 119 8.11 -4.82 6.28
C PRO A 119 9.27 -5.49 7.03
N PRO A 120 8.99 -6.52 7.85
CA PRO A 120 10.07 -7.29 8.45
C PRO A 120 10.87 -8.05 7.39
N VAL A 121 12.11 -8.38 7.69
CA VAL A 121 12.95 -9.30 6.90
C VAL A 121 13.50 -10.39 7.80
N ALA A 122 13.78 -11.56 7.23
CA ALA A 122 14.25 -12.72 7.97
C ALA A 122 15.49 -13.32 7.29
N ALA A 123 16.59 -13.41 8.01
CA ALA A 123 17.82 -13.98 7.50
C ALA A 123 18.76 -14.36 8.65
N ALA A 124 19.70 -15.23 8.41
CA ALA A 124 20.75 -15.65 9.37
C ALA A 124 20.15 -16.05 10.74
N GLY A 125 19.01 -16.74 10.76
CA GLY A 125 18.34 -17.18 11.98
C GLY A 125 17.64 -16.08 12.80
N LYS A 126 17.50 -14.88 12.25
CA LYS A 126 16.89 -13.71 12.89
C LYS A 126 15.79 -13.10 12.06
N VAL A 127 14.81 -12.49 12.72
CA VAL A 127 13.84 -11.57 12.11
C VAL A 127 14.25 -10.16 12.47
N PHE A 128 14.42 -9.31 11.48
CA PHE A 128 14.78 -7.91 11.64
C PHE A 128 13.54 -7.06 11.41
N THR A 129 13.30 -6.13 12.29
CA THR A 129 12.13 -5.24 12.27
C THR A 129 12.57 -3.80 12.50
N MET A 130 11.74 -2.87 12.09
CA MET A 130 11.89 -1.45 12.42
C MET A 130 10.56 -0.95 12.96
N ASP A 131 10.60 -0.28 14.12
CA ASP A 131 9.43 0.31 14.74
C ASP A 131 9.07 1.69 14.14
N ALA A 132 7.98 2.30 14.62
CA ALA A 132 7.50 3.59 14.12
C ALA A 132 8.48 4.75 14.33
N THR A 133 9.49 4.60 15.18
CA THR A 133 10.48 5.63 15.51
C THR A 133 11.87 5.38 14.92
N ALA A 134 11.97 4.46 13.94
CA ALA A 134 13.19 4.03 13.27
C ALA A 134 14.21 3.37 14.23
N VAL A 135 13.72 2.62 15.18
CA VAL A 135 14.54 1.69 15.97
C VAL A 135 14.52 0.33 15.28
N VAL A 136 15.67 -0.15 14.86
CA VAL A 136 15.85 -1.47 14.25
C VAL A 136 16.14 -2.48 15.33
N SER A 137 15.49 -3.63 15.32
CA SER A 137 15.72 -4.72 16.26
C SER A 137 15.85 -6.07 15.55
N ALA A 138 16.64 -6.95 16.11
CA ALA A 138 16.79 -8.33 15.68
C ALA A 138 16.20 -9.27 16.73
N HIS A 139 15.41 -10.22 16.28
CA HIS A 139 14.78 -11.22 17.11
C HIS A 139 15.16 -12.62 16.62
N ASP A 140 15.41 -13.54 17.53
CA ASP A 140 15.65 -14.95 17.20
C ASP A 140 14.38 -15.53 16.51
N MET A 141 14.54 -16.14 15.35
CA MET A 141 13.42 -16.65 14.55
C MET A 141 12.58 -17.70 15.27
N ARG A 142 13.22 -18.53 16.12
CA ARG A 142 12.55 -19.66 16.77
C ARG A 142 11.80 -19.23 18.02
N THR A 143 12.37 -18.31 18.82
CA THR A 143 11.85 -17.96 20.16
C THR A 143 11.27 -16.55 20.24
N GLY A 144 11.57 -15.69 19.29
CA GLY A 144 11.24 -14.27 19.30
C GLY A 144 12.03 -13.45 20.33
N ALA A 145 13.07 -14.04 20.96
CA ALA A 145 13.90 -13.31 21.90
C ALA A 145 14.65 -12.18 21.18
N GLU A 146 14.67 -10.98 21.78
CA GLU A 146 15.44 -9.87 21.24
C GLU A 146 16.93 -10.16 21.37
N VAL A 147 17.68 -10.01 20.28
CA VAL A 147 19.13 -10.21 20.21
C VAL A 147 19.86 -8.88 20.38
N TRP A 148 19.43 -7.86 19.66
CA TRP A 148 19.95 -6.50 19.74
C TRP A 148 18.92 -5.49 19.25
N ARG A 149 19.16 -4.21 19.60
CA ARG A 149 18.34 -3.06 19.20
C ARG A 149 19.24 -1.86 18.92
N THR A 150 18.99 -1.17 17.81
CA THR A 150 19.78 -0.02 17.37
C THR A 150 18.88 1.10 16.86
N ASN A 151 19.09 2.30 17.38
CA ASN A 151 18.39 3.50 16.90
C ASN A 151 19.18 4.11 15.73
N VAL A 152 18.56 4.18 14.54
CA VAL A 152 19.16 4.79 13.35
C VAL A 152 18.79 6.27 13.18
N ARG A 153 17.94 6.79 14.04
CA ARG A 153 17.50 8.18 14.02
C ARG A 153 18.67 9.12 14.34
N PRO A 154 18.83 10.24 13.61
CA PRO A 154 19.81 11.26 13.96
C PRO A 154 19.41 11.96 15.27
N GLY A 155 20.35 12.16 16.20
CA GLY A 155 20.06 12.64 17.55
C GLY A 155 19.63 14.11 17.69
N ASP A 156 19.71 14.93 16.62
CA ASP A 156 19.66 16.39 16.71
C ASP A 156 18.52 17.06 15.91
N ASN A 157 17.55 16.33 15.38
CA ASN A 157 16.64 16.89 14.39
C ASN A 157 15.25 17.23 14.94
N LYS A 158 15.06 18.50 15.29
CA LYS A 158 13.73 19.06 15.60
C LYS A 158 12.79 19.07 14.37
N ARG A 159 13.33 18.98 13.15
CA ARG A 159 12.56 19.01 11.89
C ARG A 159 11.89 17.68 11.56
N ASP A 160 12.40 16.58 12.08
CA ASP A 160 11.94 15.22 11.76
C ASP A 160 11.11 14.62 12.91
N ARG A 161 10.29 15.41 13.59
CA ARG A 161 9.50 14.96 14.76
C ARG A 161 8.37 13.99 14.38
N GLU A 162 7.89 14.08 13.16
CA GLU A 162 6.77 13.29 12.64
C GLU A 162 7.18 12.52 11.37
N ALA A 163 8.40 12.00 11.37
CA ALA A 163 8.88 11.23 10.26
C ALA A 163 8.51 9.76 10.45
N SER A 164 7.90 9.17 9.45
CA SER A 164 7.62 7.74 9.39
C SER A 164 8.12 7.16 8.08
N GLY A 165 8.16 5.85 7.99
CA GLY A 165 8.56 5.18 6.77
C GLY A 165 9.99 4.67 6.80
N GLY A 166 10.35 4.02 5.71
CA GLY A 166 11.60 3.31 5.55
C GLY A 166 11.42 1.80 5.59
N GLY A 167 12.51 1.10 5.75
CA GLY A 167 12.53 -0.35 5.84
C GLY A 167 13.92 -0.90 5.94
N VAL A 168 13.99 -2.22 5.92
CA VAL A 168 15.20 -2.99 6.13
C VAL A 168 15.41 -3.96 4.97
N ALA A 169 16.64 -4.15 4.54
CA ALA A 169 17.07 -5.23 3.64
C ALA A 169 18.33 -5.90 4.18
N PHE A 170 18.44 -7.19 3.98
CA PHE A 170 19.61 -7.98 4.38
C PHE A 170 20.40 -8.40 3.14
N ALA A 171 21.72 -8.23 3.19
CA ALA A 171 22.64 -8.78 2.19
C ALA A 171 24.02 -8.98 2.78
N GLY A 172 24.64 -10.15 2.56
CA GLY A 172 26.03 -10.41 2.93
C GLY A 172 26.36 -10.19 4.42
N GLY A 173 25.47 -10.56 5.33
CA GLY A 173 25.65 -10.37 6.77
C GLY A 173 25.45 -8.94 7.26
N LYS A 174 24.97 -8.04 6.41
CA LYS A 174 24.67 -6.63 6.71
C LYS A 174 23.19 -6.35 6.55
N LEU A 175 22.70 -5.38 7.31
CA LEU A 175 21.40 -4.77 7.12
C LEU A 175 21.58 -3.39 6.53
N TYR A 176 20.74 -3.09 5.53
CA TYR A 176 20.65 -1.77 4.94
C TYR A 176 19.30 -1.19 5.32
N VAL A 177 19.30 -0.01 5.88
CA VAL A 177 18.13 0.62 6.48
C VAL A 177 17.88 1.95 5.80
N THR A 178 16.67 2.17 5.36
CA THR A 178 16.16 3.49 4.94
C THR A 178 15.22 4.03 6.00
N SER A 179 15.07 5.35 6.08
CA SER A 179 14.24 5.96 7.10
C SER A 179 13.61 7.27 6.64
N GLY A 180 12.37 7.51 7.06
CA GLY A 180 11.70 8.80 6.95
C GLY A 180 12.45 9.94 7.64
N TYR A 181 13.37 9.63 8.55
CA TYR A 181 14.27 10.60 9.18
C TYR A 181 15.46 11.01 8.28
N ARG A 182 15.37 10.77 6.97
CA ARG A 182 16.37 11.15 5.97
C ARG A 182 17.74 10.53 6.24
N VAL A 183 17.74 9.23 6.52
CA VAL A 183 18.93 8.44 6.77
C VAL A 183 18.87 7.15 5.97
N VAL A 184 20.00 6.83 5.36
CA VAL A 184 20.34 5.48 4.90
C VAL A 184 21.52 5.00 5.73
N ALA A 185 21.45 3.77 6.26
CA ALA A 185 22.48 3.23 7.12
C ALA A 185 22.76 1.76 6.80
N GLN A 186 23.98 1.33 7.10
CA GLN A 186 24.36 -0.08 7.16
C GLN A 186 24.60 -0.48 8.61
N LEU A 187 24.04 -1.62 9.01
CA LEU A 187 24.27 -2.23 10.31
C LEU A 187 24.88 -3.62 10.13
N ASP A 188 25.67 -4.04 11.08
CA ASP A 188 26.08 -5.43 11.18
C ASP A 188 24.90 -6.28 11.67
N ALA A 189 24.49 -7.31 10.90
CA ALA A 189 23.31 -8.10 11.19
C ALA A 189 23.45 -8.98 12.45
N ALA A 190 24.67 -9.28 12.88
CA ALA A 190 24.89 -10.07 14.09
C ALA A 190 24.77 -9.24 15.36
N THR A 191 25.27 -8.00 15.33
CA THR A 191 25.46 -7.16 16.53
C THR A 191 24.62 -5.90 16.56
N GLY A 192 24.06 -5.45 15.42
CA GLY A 192 23.36 -4.18 15.28
C GLY A 192 24.30 -2.96 15.24
N ALA A 193 25.61 -3.15 15.22
CA ALA A 193 26.56 -2.04 15.13
C ALA A 193 26.45 -1.31 13.79
N ILE A 194 26.43 0.03 13.83
CA ILE A 194 26.34 0.87 12.64
C ILE A 194 27.71 0.88 11.96
N GLY A 195 27.77 0.39 10.71
CA GLY A 195 28.97 0.46 9.87
C GLY A 195 29.14 1.84 9.24
N TRP A 196 28.10 2.33 8.58
CA TRP A 196 28.04 3.68 8.04
C TRP A 196 26.64 4.26 8.10
N ARG A 197 26.52 5.58 7.98
CA ARG A 197 25.28 6.33 7.94
C ARG A 197 25.42 7.52 7.00
N THR A 198 24.49 7.62 6.02
CA THR A 198 24.47 8.71 5.04
C THR A 198 23.15 9.47 5.19
N ARG A 199 23.21 10.80 5.22
CA ARG A 199 22.03 11.66 5.20
C ARG A 199 21.53 11.87 3.78
N THR A 200 20.19 11.91 3.64
CA THR A 200 19.50 12.26 2.39
C THR A 200 18.78 13.61 2.51
N GLU A 201 18.54 14.25 1.39
CA GLU A 201 17.81 15.52 1.37
C GLU A 201 16.33 15.32 1.67
N GLN A 202 15.76 14.25 1.13
CA GLN A 202 14.35 13.91 1.27
C GLN A 202 14.15 12.66 2.13
N PRO A 203 12.99 12.53 2.79
CA PRO A 203 12.60 11.32 3.48
C PRO A 203 12.53 10.11 2.53
N ILE A 204 12.83 8.94 3.04
CA ILE A 204 12.67 7.67 2.31
C ILE A 204 11.63 6.83 3.06
N HIS A 205 10.49 6.57 2.42
CA HIS A 205 9.39 5.83 3.05
C HIS A 205 9.37 4.35 2.67
N GLY A 206 9.98 3.98 1.54
CA GLY A 206 10.07 2.59 1.07
C GLY A 206 11.26 1.85 1.67
N ALA A 207 11.14 0.52 1.74
CA ALA A 207 12.27 -0.33 2.09
C ALA A 207 13.32 -0.31 0.98
N PRO A 208 14.62 -0.41 1.31
CA PRO A 208 15.65 -0.49 0.31
C PRO A 208 15.66 -1.86 -0.37
N ASN A 209 16.26 -1.94 -1.56
CA ASN A 209 16.69 -3.20 -2.16
C ASN A 209 18.20 -3.15 -2.38
N VAL A 210 18.84 -4.30 -2.34
CA VAL A 210 20.33 -4.38 -2.38
C VAL A 210 20.75 -5.48 -3.35
N ALA A 211 21.47 -5.09 -4.38
CA ALA A 211 22.04 -6.04 -5.35
C ALA A 211 23.30 -5.46 -6.00
N GLY A 212 24.23 -6.31 -6.42
CA GLY A 212 25.42 -5.89 -7.15
C GLY A 212 26.31 -4.89 -6.39
N GLY A 213 26.35 -4.97 -5.05
CA GLY A 213 27.12 -4.03 -4.22
C GLY A 213 26.52 -2.62 -4.11
N ARG A 214 25.25 -2.45 -4.48
CA ARG A 214 24.55 -1.17 -4.47
C ARG A 214 23.23 -1.25 -3.71
N VAL A 215 22.92 -0.20 -2.95
CA VAL A 215 21.65 0.01 -2.29
C VAL A 215 20.77 0.91 -3.16
N TYR A 216 19.51 0.55 -3.35
CA TYR A 216 18.52 1.30 -4.12
C TYR A 216 17.35 1.69 -3.22
N ALA A 217 16.94 2.94 -3.26
CA ALA A 217 15.83 3.44 -2.46
C ALA A 217 15.09 4.58 -3.17
N VAL A 218 13.76 4.60 -3.08
CA VAL A 218 12.92 5.67 -3.65
C VAL A 218 12.62 6.69 -2.55
N ALA A 219 13.03 7.94 -2.78
CA ALA A 219 12.75 9.04 -1.88
C ALA A 219 11.36 9.66 -2.13
N LEU A 220 10.88 10.45 -1.16
CA LEU A 220 9.53 11.00 -1.20
C LEU A 220 9.30 11.98 -2.37
N ASP A 221 10.32 12.61 -2.90
CA ASP A 221 10.26 13.51 -4.06
C ASP A 221 10.28 12.81 -5.44
N ASN A 222 10.08 11.49 -5.48
CA ASN A 222 10.20 10.66 -6.68
C ASN A 222 11.64 10.53 -7.22
N THR A 223 12.64 10.66 -6.36
CA THR A 223 14.02 10.36 -6.73
C THR A 223 14.37 8.92 -6.37
N LEU A 224 14.84 8.12 -7.32
CA LEU A 224 15.53 6.87 -7.03
C LEU A 224 16.97 7.22 -6.66
N LEU A 225 17.35 6.94 -5.43
CA LEU A 225 18.69 7.14 -4.88
C LEU A 225 19.47 5.82 -4.91
N THR A 226 20.75 5.90 -5.18
CA THR A 226 21.65 4.74 -5.04
C THR A 226 22.84 5.06 -4.15
N PHE A 227 23.33 4.03 -3.46
CA PHE A 227 24.49 4.14 -2.58
C PHE A 227 25.40 2.93 -2.77
N ASP A 228 26.71 3.12 -2.64
CA ASP A 228 27.64 2.02 -2.53
C ASP A 228 27.37 1.24 -1.23
N ALA A 229 27.16 -0.05 -1.33
CA ALA A 229 26.77 -0.87 -0.19
C ALA A 229 27.88 -0.99 0.90
N ALA A 230 29.14 -0.90 0.52
CA ALA A 230 30.27 -1.04 1.43
C ALA A 230 30.54 0.25 2.21
N SER A 231 30.47 1.41 1.55
CA SER A 231 30.89 2.70 2.10
C SER A 231 29.73 3.67 2.41
N GLY A 232 28.53 3.44 1.84
CA GLY A 232 27.43 4.38 1.92
C GLY A 232 27.60 5.64 1.06
N ALA A 233 28.61 5.67 0.18
CA ALA A 233 28.81 6.79 -0.73
C ALA A 233 27.65 6.90 -1.72
N PRO A 234 27.09 8.12 -1.95
CA PRO A 234 26.06 8.33 -2.95
C PRO A 234 26.54 7.93 -4.36
N GLY A 235 25.68 7.24 -5.10
CA GLY A 235 25.88 6.85 -6.48
C GLY A 235 25.05 7.70 -7.44
N TRP A 236 24.69 7.12 -8.59
CA TRP A 236 23.79 7.76 -9.54
C TRP A 236 22.36 7.88 -8.99
N THR A 237 21.62 8.83 -9.49
CA THR A 237 20.22 9.06 -9.13
C THR A 237 19.38 9.19 -10.39
N TYR A 238 18.07 8.89 -10.26
CA TYR A 238 17.08 9.13 -11.31
C TYR A 238 15.91 9.93 -10.72
N GLN A 239 15.48 10.99 -11.41
CA GLN A 239 14.37 11.83 -11.00
C GLN A 239 13.16 11.56 -11.91
N ALA A 240 12.09 11.00 -11.35
CA ALA A 240 10.81 10.90 -12.02
C ALA A 240 10.00 12.20 -11.92
N LEU A 241 8.84 12.26 -12.58
CA LEU A 241 7.99 13.45 -12.56
C LEU A 241 7.56 13.83 -11.14
N SER A 242 7.58 15.12 -10.87
CA SER A 242 7.11 15.66 -9.59
C SER A 242 5.59 15.73 -9.55
N GLU A 243 4.99 15.26 -8.45
CA GLU A 243 3.54 15.34 -8.21
C GLU A 243 3.23 16.04 -6.90
N SER A 244 2.20 16.89 -6.91
CA SER A 244 1.80 17.66 -5.74
C SER A 244 0.89 16.90 -4.76
N ALA A 245 0.17 15.89 -5.24
CA ALA A 245 -0.74 15.06 -4.44
C ALA A 245 -0.27 13.62 -4.41
N ARG A 246 0.05 13.09 -3.21
CA ARG A 246 0.66 11.76 -3.03
C ARG A 246 0.05 11.00 -1.87
N ILE A 247 0.10 9.69 -1.95
CA ILE A 247 -0.01 8.82 -0.77
C ILE A 247 1.36 8.80 -0.10
N LEU A 248 1.41 8.92 1.23
CA LEU A 248 2.67 8.85 2.00
C LEU A 248 3.24 7.42 2.07
N ALA A 249 3.19 6.71 0.97
CA ALA A 249 3.79 5.41 0.79
C ALA A 249 4.88 5.52 -0.30
N SER A 250 5.94 4.78 -0.14
CA SER A 250 7.01 4.70 -1.13
C SER A 250 7.30 3.24 -1.40
N SER A 251 7.39 2.92 -2.68
CA SER A 251 7.67 1.57 -3.15
C SER A 251 9.12 1.17 -2.87
N SER A 252 9.36 -0.14 -2.73
CA SER A 252 10.71 -0.73 -2.78
C SER A 252 10.99 -1.16 -4.21
N PRO A 253 12.11 -0.75 -4.83
CA PRO A 253 12.42 -1.15 -6.22
C PRO A 253 12.63 -2.66 -6.34
N ALA A 254 12.37 -3.22 -7.52
CA ALA A 254 12.74 -4.59 -7.88
C ALA A 254 14.00 -4.58 -8.75
N ILE A 255 14.81 -5.62 -8.68
CA ILE A 255 16.05 -5.73 -9.44
C ILE A 255 16.07 -7.11 -10.13
N SER A 256 16.20 -7.10 -11.45
CA SER A 256 16.33 -8.33 -12.24
C SER A 256 17.51 -8.19 -13.21
N GLY A 257 18.55 -8.99 -12.95
CA GLY A 257 19.80 -8.91 -13.70
C GLY A 257 20.42 -7.49 -13.65
N GLU A 258 20.59 -6.88 -14.80
CA GLU A 258 21.15 -5.52 -14.94
C GLU A 258 20.07 -4.41 -14.96
N THR A 259 18.83 -4.74 -14.63
CA THR A 259 17.71 -3.80 -14.66
C THR A 259 17.16 -3.56 -13.26
N VAL A 260 16.98 -2.29 -12.88
CA VAL A 260 16.19 -1.90 -11.72
C VAL A 260 14.85 -1.36 -12.16
N ILE A 261 13.77 -1.86 -11.58
CA ILE A 261 12.40 -1.41 -11.80
C ILE A 261 11.97 -0.59 -10.59
N ALA A 262 11.64 0.66 -10.82
CA ALA A 262 11.16 1.56 -9.77
C ALA A 262 9.76 2.09 -10.12
N SER A 263 8.90 2.20 -9.12
CA SER A 263 7.59 2.81 -9.22
C SER A 263 7.53 4.08 -8.37
N PHE A 264 6.82 5.08 -8.86
CA PHE A 264 6.83 6.43 -8.32
C PHE A 264 5.43 6.95 -7.99
N GLY A 265 5.37 7.99 -7.15
CA GLY A 265 4.15 8.69 -6.81
C GLY A 265 3.51 9.43 -7.99
N SER A 266 4.25 9.69 -9.06
CA SER A 266 3.74 10.22 -10.34
C SER A 266 2.88 9.21 -11.11
N GLY A 267 2.89 7.92 -10.70
CA GLY A 267 2.27 6.83 -11.46
C GLY A 267 3.18 6.25 -12.56
N GLU A 268 4.44 6.66 -12.56
CA GLU A 268 5.45 6.11 -13.47
C GLU A 268 6.00 4.79 -12.94
N LEU A 269 6.12 3.83 -13.84
CA LEU A 269 6.86 2.58 -13.68
C LEU A 269 8.05 2.64 -14.65
N VAL A 270 9.26 2.60 -14.12
CA VAL A 270 10.48 2.89 -14.90
C VAL A 270 11.47 1.75 -14.76
N ALA A 271 12.07 1.35 -15.88
CA ALA A 271 13.20 0.43 -15.92
C ALA A 271 14.48 1.19 -16.26
N LEU A 272 15.50 0.99 -15.41
CA LEU A 272 16.79 1.66 -15.53
C LEU A 272 17.93 0.64 -15.54
N LYS A 273 19.05 0.97 -16.14
CA LYS A 273 20.29 0.18 -16.02
C LYS A 273 20.86 0.30 -14.61
N THR A 274 21.13 -0.81 -13.96
CA THR A 274 21.73 -0.83 -12.61
C THR A 274 23.09 -0.16 -12.54
N SER A 275 23.84 -0.16 -13.65
CA SER A 275 25.21 0.37 -13.71
C SER A 275 25.28 1.89 -13.61
N ASN A 276 24.36 2.61 -14.25
CA ASN A 276 24.45 4.07 -14.43
C ASN A 276 23.13 4.84 -14.34
N GLY A 277 21.99 4.15 -14.17
CA GLY A 277 20.68 4.78 -14.06
C GLY A 277 20.07 5.26 -15.38
N ASN A 278 20.66 4.88 -16.53
CA ASN A 278 20.09 5.24 -17.83
C ASN A 278 18.77 4.52 -18.06
N ASP A 279 17.81 5.23 -18.64
CA ASP A 279 16.49 4.72 -18.99
C ASP A 279 16.59 3.56 -19.98
N ILE A 280 15.82 2.51 -19.71
CA ILE A 280 15.52 1.43 -20.65
C ILE A 280 14.12 1.68 -21.21
N TRP A 281 13.14 1.88 -20.34
CA TRP A 281 11.77 2.26 -20.67
C TRP A 281 11.09 2.97 -19.50
N ASN A 282 10.02 3.72 -19.81
CA ASN A 282 9.14 4.39 -18.84
C ASN A 282 7.69 4.19 -19.29
N GLU A 283 6.83 3.75 -18.37
CA GLU A 283 5.40 3.54 -18.57
C GLU A 283 4.61 4.29 -17.50
N ALA A 284 3.51 4.94 -17.87
CA ALA A 284 2.61 5.62 -16.95
C ALA A 284 1.39 4.74 -16.65
N LEU A 285 1.28 4.21 -15.45
CA LEU A 285 0.12 3.44 -15.00
C LEU A 285 -0.97 4.37 -14.45
N SER A 286 -1.56 5.19 -15.32
CA SER A 286 -2.61 6.11 -14.92
C SER A 286 -3.83 6.02 -15.82
N ARG A 287 -5.04 6.05 -15.22
CA ARG A 287 -6.29 6.25 -15.95
C ARG A 287 -6.74 7.70 -15.78
N ALA A 288 -7.02 8.36 -16.90
CA ALA A 288 -7.70 9.65 -16.88
C ALA A 288 -9.16 9.41 -16.45
N SER A 289 -9.50 9.74 -15.22
CA SER A 289 -10.89 9.71 -14.75
C SER A 289 -11.40 11.13 -14.65
N ARG A 290 -12.53 11.42 -15.33
CA ARG A 290 -13.20 12.74 -15.28
C ARG A 290 -14.12 12.92 -14.08
N THR A 291 -14.21 11.96 -13.15
CA THR A 291 -15.33 11.90 -12.19
C THR A 291 -14.97 12.10 -10.73
N SER A 292 -13.70 12.13 -10.34
CA SER A 292 -13.35 12.38 -8.93
C SER A 292 -11.93 12.93 -8.75
N ALA A 293 -11.77 13.92 -7.87
CA ALA A 293 -10.46 14.47 -7.48
C ALA A 293 -9.52 13.43 -6.84
N LEU A 294 -10.06 12.34 -6.26
CA LEU A 294 -9.27 11.23 -5.72
C LEU A 294 -8.64 10.34 -6.81
N SER A 295 -9.15 10.37 -8.03
CA SER A 295 -8.56 9.67 -9.18
C SER A 295 -7.37 10.42 -9.79
N GLU A 296 -7.09 11.64 -9.31
CA GLU A 296 -5.89 12.40 -9.69
C GLU A 296 -4.63 11.90 -8.96
N ILE A 297 -4.78 11.12 -7.86
CA ILE A 297 -3.64 10.48 -7.20
C ILE A 297 -3.24 9.26 -8.05
N ARG A 298 -2.11 9.37 -8.74
CA ARG A 298 -1.60 8.35 -9.68
C ARG A 298 -0.63 7.35 -9.05
N ASP A 299 -0.26 7.58 -7.80
CA ASP A 299 0.75 6.85 -7.04
C ASP A 299 0.70 5.33 -7.24
N ILE A 300 1.87 4.70 -7.36
CA ILE A 300 2.06 3.25 -7.34
C ILE A 300 2.71 2.90 -5.99
N PRO A 301 1.92 2.74 -4.93
CA PRO A 301 2.47 2.58 -3.58
C PRO A 301 2.97 1.17 -3.29
N GLY A 302 2.47 0.18 -4.03
CA GLY A 302 2.93 -1.21 -3.97
C GLY A 302 4.27 -1.41 -4.67
N ARG A 303 5.03 -2.40 -4.23
CA ARG A 303 6.27 -2.80 -4.90
C ARG A 303 5.96 -3.37 -6.29
N PRO A 304 6.72 -3.01 -7.35
CA PRO A 304 6.70 -3.76 -8.58
C PRO A 304 7.23 -5.17 -8.33
N VAL A 305 6.65 -6.14 -8.98
CA VAL A 305 7.02 -7.55 -8.88
C VAL A 305 7.51 -8.02 -10.24
N VAL A 306 8.73 -8.54 -10.31
CA VAL A 306 9.27 -9.13 -11.54
C VAL A 306 9.14 -10.63 -11.46
N TYR A 307 8.48 -11.23 -12.43
CA TYR A 307 8.29 -12.67 -12.47
C TYR A 307 8.21 -13.17 -13.92
N GLN A 308 9.08 -14.10 -14.28
CA GLN A 308 9.14 -14.75 -15.59
C GLN A 308 9.11 -13.78 -16.80
N GLY A 309 9.88 -12.68 -16.70
CA GLY A 309 10.00 -11.69 -17.78
C GLY A 309 8.89 -10.64 -17.84
N ASP A 310 7.96 -10.66 -16.89
CA ASP A 310 6.91 -9.65 -16.73
C ASP A 310 7.12 -8.82 -15.46
N VAL A 311 6.68 -7.57 -15.51
CA VAL A 311 6.61 -6.66 -14.38
C VAL A 311 5.14 -6.43 -14.03
N PHE A 312 4.75 -6.71 -12.78
CA PHE A 312 3.40 -6.49 -12.29
C PHE A 312 3.38 -5.30 -11.33
N ALA A 313 2.49 -4.35 -11.56
CA ALA A 313 2.32 -3.19 -10.70
C ALA A 313 0.86 -2.74 -10.63
N VAL A 314 0.48 -2.14 -9.49
CA VAL A 314 -0.87 -1.64 -9.23
C VAL A 314 -0.82 -0.18 -8.84
N SER A 315 -1.59 0.67 -9.53
CA SER A 315 -1.71 2.09 -9.19
C SER A 315 -2.96 2.41 -8.37
N HIS A 316 -2.87 3.46 -7.60
CA HIS A 316 -4.03 4.02 -6.87
C HIS A 316 -5.08 4.61 -7.83
N SER A 317 -4.69 5.01 -9.03
CA SER A 317 -5.61 5.53 -10.07
C SER A 317 -6.47 4.45 -10.72
N GLY A 318 -6.26 3.17 -10.40
CA GLY A 318 -7.09 2.06 -10.85
C GLY A 318 -6.54 1.31 -12.06
N VAL A 319 -5.25 1.11 -12.12
CA VAL A 319 -4.59 0.27 -13.14
C VAL A 319 -3.78 -0.81 -12.43
N PHE A 320 -4.11 -2.07 -12.68
CA PHE A 320 -3.24 -3.21 -12.46
C PHE A 320 -2.74 -3.70 -13.81
N ALA A 321 -1.45 -3.70 -14.02
CA ALA A 321 -0.85 -4.01 -15.32
C ALA A 321 0.21 -5.12 -15.21
N ALA A 322 0.34 -5.87 -16.31
CA ALA A 322 1.51 -6.67 -16.62
C ALA A 322 2.23 -6.00 -17.80
N THR A 323 3.52 -5.75 -17.62
CA THR A 323 4.39 -5.07 -18.56
C THR A 323 5.58 -5.96 -18.89
N ASP A 324 5.95 -6.09 -20.16
CA ASP A 324 7.14 -6.85 -20.56
C ASP A 324 8.41 -6.19 -20.00
N LEU A 325 9.19 -6.95 -19.23
CA LEU A 325 10.38 -6.47 -18.52
C LEU A 325 11.40 -5.81 -19.46
N ARG A 326 11.57 -6.32 -20.65
CA ARG A 326 12.60 -5.88 -21.58
C ARG A 326 12.20 -4.65 -22.40
N SER A 327 10.94 -4.62 -22.85
CA SER A 327 10.46 -3.59 -23.79
C SER A 327 9.63 -2.49 -23.13
N GLY A 328 9.08 -2.71 -21.94
CA GLY A 328 8.14 -1.81 -21.30
C GLY A 328 6.75 -1.81 -21.95
N GLN A 329 6.47 -2.74 -22.87
CA GLN A 329 5.15 -2.82 -23.48
C GLN A 329 4.15 -3.48 -22.52
N ALA A 330 3.01 -2.81 -22.30
CA ALA A 330 1.92 -3.39 -21.56
C ALA A 330 1.37 -4.63 -22.30
N ARG A 331 1.32 -5.77 -21.60
CA ARG A 331 0.68 -6.99 -22.11
C ARG A 331 -0.82 -6.94 -21.91
N TRP A 332 -1.24 -6.54 -20.73
CA TRP A 332 -2.63 -6.36 -20.36
C TRP A 332 -2.76 -5.41 -19.15
N SER A 333 -3.98 -4.91 -18.93
CA SER A 333 -4.32 -4.15 -17.74
C SER A 333 -5.73 -4.44 -17.27
N LEU A 334 -5.95 -4.38 -15.92
CA LEU A 334 -7.23 -4.55 -15.25
C LEU A 334 -7.60 -3.32 -14.43
N PRO A 335 -8.89 -3.00 -14.25
CA PRO A 335 -9.36 -1.84 -13.52
C PRO A 335 -9.33 -2.06 -11.99
N VAL A 336 -8.17 -2.29 -11.41
CA VAL A 336 -7.99 -2.49 -9.96
C VAL A 336 -7.39 -1.24 -9.34
N VAL A 337 -8.13 -0.62 -8.40
CA VAL A 337 -7.60 0.44 -7.54
C VAL A 337 -6.85 -0.24 -6.40
N GLY A 338 -5.54 -0.07 -6.30
CA GLY A 338 -4.76 -0.79 -5.30
C GLY A 338 -3.66 0.05 -4.65
N ILE A 339 -3.29 -0.39 -3.44
CA ILE A 339 -2.15 0.11 -2.66
C ILE A 339 -1.21 -1.03 -2.25
N THR A 340 -1.53 -2.24 -2.69
CA THR A 340 -0.83 -3.49 -2.34
C THR A 340 0.13 -3.89 -3.44
N SER A 341 1.08 -4.76 -3.12
CA SER A 341 1.94 -5.40 -4.13
C SER A 341 1.23 -6.65 -4.67
N PRO A 342 1.29 -6.91 -5.99
CA PRO A 342 0.81 -8.16 -6.57
C PRO A 342 1.61 -9.37 -6.06
N TRP A 343 1.05 -10.57 -6.29
CA TRP A 343 1.73 -11.83 -6.02
C TRP A 343 1.61 -12.74 -7.23
N ALA A 344 2.72 -13.04 -7.88
CA ALA A 344 2.77 -13.91 -9.05
C ALA A 344 3.24 -15.31 -8.66
N ALA A 345 2.57 -16.35 -9.16
CA ALA A 345 2.96 -17.73 -8.97
C ALA A 345 2.42 -18.64 -10.11
N GLY A 346 3.30 -19.34 -10.79
CA GLY A 346 2.93 -20.20 -11.90
C GLY A 346 2.19 -19.44 -13.02
N ASP A 347 0.98 -19.90 -13.32
CA ASP A 347 0.15 -19.35 -14.41
C ASP A 347 -0.65 -18.12 -14.01
N VAL A 348 -0.60 -17.69 -12.73
CA VAL A 348 -1.49 -16.67 -12.23
C VAL A 348 -0.79 -15.54 -11.47
N VAL A 349 -1.48 -14.44 -11.35
CA VAL A 349 -1.11 -13.31 -10.49
C VAL A 349 -2.32 -12.92 -9.64
N TYR A 350 -2.06 -12.62 -8.37
CA TYR A 350 -3.06 -12.20 -7.40
C TYR A 350 -2.84 -10.74 -7.03
N VAL A 351 -3.94 -10.03 -6.80
CA VAL A 351 -3.90 -8.66 -6.29
C VAL A 351 -5.05 -8.43 -5.31
N VAL A 352 -4.82 -7.62 -4.29
CA VAL A 352 -5.85 -7.19 -3.34
C VAL A 352 -6.17 -5.72 -3.61
N GLY A 353 -7.38 -5.45 -4.04
CA GLY A 353 -7.88 -4.10 -4.27
C GLY A 353 -8.11 -3.32 -2.96
N LYS A 354 -8.09 -2.00 -3.06
CA LYS A 354 -8.39 -1.08 -1.94
C LYS A 354 -9.79 -1.28 -1.34
N ASP A 355 -10.71 -1.78 -2.15
CA ASP A 355 -12.08 -2.14 -1.75
C ASP A 355 -12.18 -3.47 -0.99
N GLY A 356 -11.07 -4.21 -0.90
CA GLY A 356 -10.97 -5.53 -0.26
C GLY A 356 -11.32 -6.69 -1.20
N VAL A 357 -11.40 -6.45 -2.50
CA VAL A 357 -11.58 -7.52 -3.48
C VAL A 357 -10.24 -8.13 -3.85
N VAL A 358 -10.10 -9.43 -3.66
CA VAL A 358 -8.97 -10.21 -4.19
C VAL A 358 -9.31 -10.64 -5.60
N VAL A 359 -8.39 -10.45 -6.52
CA VAL A 359 -8.49 -10.85 -7.92
C VAL A 359 -7.40 -11.88 -8.21
N CYS A 360 -7.77 -13.00 -8.82
CA CYS A 360 -6.85 -13.97 -9.43
C CYS A 360 -6.98 -13.87 -10.94
N ALA A 361 -5.91 -13.48 -11.60
CA ALA A 361 -5.86 -13.31 -13.05
C ALA A 361 -4.81 -14.23 -13.68
N ALA A 362 -5.07 -14.67 -14.91
CA ALA A 362 -4.09 -15.36 -15.73
C ALA A 362 -2.90 -14.43 -16.00
N ARG A 363 -1.70 -14.90 -15.71
CA ARG A 363 -0.46 -14.12 -15.84
C ARG A 363 -0.23 -13.57 -17.26
N GLU A 364 -0.50 -14.39 -18.27
CA GLU A 364 -0.23 -14.04 -19.66
C GLU A 364 -1.29 -13.15 -20.32
N SER A 365 -2.58 -13.31 -19.93
CA SER A 365 -3.70 -12.65 -20.60
C SER A 365 -4.45 -11.62 -19.75
N GLY A 366 -4.27 -11.62 -18.44
CA GLY A 366 -5.06 -10.82 -17.52
C GLY A 366 -6.51 -11.29 -17.34
N GLN A 367 -6.94 -12.37 -18.00
CA GLN A 367 -8.28 -12.91 -17.81
C GLN A 367 -8.47 -13.38 -16.36
N ILE A 368 -9.60 -13.06 -15.77
CA ILE A 368 -9.87 -13.31 -14.36
C ILE A 368 -10.42 -14.73 -14.16
N TYR A 369 -9.74 -15.52 -13.33
CA TYR A 369 -10.24 -16.83 -12.90
C TYR A 369 -11.33 -16.70 -11.84
N TRP A 370 -11.07 -15.88 -10.82
CA TRP A 370 -12.01 -15.63 -9.74
C TRP A 370 -11.75 -14.29 -9.05
N THR A 371 -12.79 -13.80 -8.39
CA THR A 371 -12.72 -12.64 -7.48
C THR A 371 -13.31 -13.01 -6.13
N ARG A 372 -12.80 -12.41 -5.04
CA ARG A 372 -13.31 -12.62 -3.69
C ARG A 372 -13.36 -11.31 -2.90
N ASP A 373 -14.54 -10.89 -2.49
CA ASP A 373 -14.70 -9.76 -1.56
C ASP A 373 -14.43 -10.23 -0.12
N LEU A 374 -13.34 -9.77 0.47
CA LEU A 374 -12.96 -10.06 1.86
C LEU A 374 -13.87 -9.35 2.87
N ASN A 375 -14.54 -8.29 2.46
CA ASN A 375 -15.45 -7.50 3.29
C ASN A 375 -16.88 -8.06 3.27
N ALA A 376 -17.15 -9.05 2.44
CA ALA A 376 -18.46 -9.69 2.41
C ALA A 376 -18.80 -10.33 3.76
N GLY A 377 -19.93 -9.94 4.35
CA GLY A 377 -20.38 -10.43 5.65
C GLY A 377 -19.65 -9.87 6.87
N VAL A 378 -18.67 -8.99 6.71
CA VAL A 378 -18.01 -8.32 7.83
C VAL A 378 -18.93 -7.27 8.45
N LYS A 379 -19.31 -7.44 9.71
CA LYS A 379 -20.06 -6.44 10.48
C LYS A 379 -19.14 -5.25 10.74
N LEU A 380 -19.33 -4.15 10.04
CA LEU A 380 -18.56 -2.93 10.23
C LEU A 380 -18.83 -2.38 11.65
N LYS A 381 -17.81 -2.36 12.49
CA LYS A 381 -17.90 -1.71 13.82
C LYS A 381 -17.97 -0.20 13.57
N THR A 382 -19.11 0.43 13.84
CA THR A 382 -19.18 1.89 13.92
C THR A 382 -18.29 2.33 15.05
N SER A 383 -17.23 3.09 14.77
CA SER A 383 -16.36 3.67 15.79
C SER A 383 -17.20 4.55 16.72
N ARG A 384 -17.47 4.07 17.94
CA ARG A 384 -17.92 4.93 19.03
C ARG A 384 -16.70 5.76 19.42
N SER A 385 -16.61 6.97 18.88
CA SER A 385 -15.74 8.00 19.45
C SER A 385 -16.24 8.28 20.87
N GLY A 386 -15.64 7.62 21.85
CA GLY A 386 -15.77 7.93 23.26
C GLY A 386 -15.03 9.23 23.56
N GLY A 387 -15.50 10.35 23.04
CA GLY A 387 -15.03 11.68 23.43
C GLY A 387 -15.52 12.04 24.82
N ARG A 388 -14.70 12.75 25.58
CA ARG A 388 -14.87 13.25 26.96
C ARG A 388 -16.13 14.12 27.21
N PHE A 389 -17.08 14.14 26.26
CA PHE A 389 -18.33 14.90 26.26
C PHE A 389 -19.55 14.01 25.92
N SER A 390 -19.61 12.80 26.46
CA SER A 390 -20.72 11.85 26.19
C SER A 390 -22.07 12.31 26.78
N TRP A 391 -22.12 13.42 27.57
CA TRP A 391 -23.32 13.98 28.14
C TRP A 391 -24.05 15.00 27.22
N MET A 392 -23.38 15.50 26.18
CA MET A 392 -24.06 16.31 25.16
C MET A 392 -24.68 15.39 24.10
N LYS A 393 -25.99 15.18 24.17
CA LYS A 393 -26.78 14.57 23.08
C LYS A 393 -26.80 15.56 21.92
N MET A 394 -25.77 15.57 21.07
CA MET A 394 -25.89 16.19 19.76
C MET A 394 -26.75 15.30 18.86
N PRO A 395 -27.64 15.86 18.03
CA PRO A 395 -28.38 15.10 17.04
C PRO A 395 -27.37 14.31 16.18
N SER A 396 -27.63 13.01 16.01
CA SER A 396 -26.82 12.16 15.15
C SER A 396 -26.78 12.75 13.75
N MET A 397 -25.61 13.26 13.31
CA MET A 397 -25.46 13.63 11.89
C MET A 397 -25.71 12.39 11.03
N PRO A 398 -26.64 12.47 10.05
CA PRO A 398 -26.87 11.38 9.13
C PRO A 398 -25.61 11.16 8.29
N GLY A 399 -25.02 9.95 8.33
CA GLY A 399 -24.09 9.51 7.30
C GLY A 399 -22.62 9.31 7.64
N LYS A 400 -22.22 8.93 8.86
CA LYS A 400 -20.91 8.28 9.04
C LYS A 400 -20.95 6.90 8.39
N LYS A 401 -20.57 6.81 7.11
CA LYS A 401 -20.31 5.52 6.47
C LYS A 401 -19.21 4.83 7.27
N ALA A 402 -19.48 3.64 7.82
CA ALA A 402 -18.46 2.84 8.44
C ALA A 402 -17.35 2.56 7.41
N LEU A 403 -16.09 2.82 7.79
CA LEU A 403 -14.95 2.59 6.89
C LEU A 403 -14.81 1.08 6.65
N LYS A 404 -14.68 0.70 5.39
CA LYS A 404 -14.40 -0.69 5.02
C LYS A 404 -12.99 -1.06 5.52
N PRO A 405 -12.78 -2.32 5.95
CA PRO A 405 -11.43 -2.81 6.28
C PRO A 405 -10.48 -2.65 5.08
N ILE A 406 -9.23 -2.30 5.39
CA ILE A 406 -8.13 -2.28 4.44
C ILE A 406 -7.32 -3.56 4.65
N TRP A 407 -6.89 -4.18 3.58
CA TRP A 407 -6.17 -5.45 3.57
C TRP A 407 -4.75 -5.28 3.04
N SER A 408 -3.84 -6.10 3.52
CA SER A 408 -2.43 -6.13 3.12
C SER A 408 -2.21 -6.75 1.74
N SER A 409 -0.98 -6.66 1.23
CA SER A 409 -0.51 -7.52 0.16
C SER A 409 -0.62 -8.99 0.57
N PRO A 410 -0.96 -9.92 -0.36
CA PRO A 410 -1.06 -11.33 -0.05
C PRO A 410 0.33 -11.99 0.11
N LEU A 411 0.38 -13.06 0.89
CA LEU A 411 1.44 -14.06 0.92
C LEU A 411 0.84 -15.39 0.47
N MET A 412 1.47 -16.08 -0.47
CA MET A 412 1.06 -17.44 -0.79
C MET A 412 1.88 -18.45 0.01
N ALA A 413 1.19 -19.27 0.81
CA ALA A 413 1.82 -20.36 1.57
C ALA A 413 0.91 -21.59 1.57
N ASN A 414 1.47 -22.75 1.23
CA ASN A 414 0.78 -24.06 1.20
C ASN A 414 -0.52 -24.01 0.37
N ASN A 415 -0.45 -23.41 -0.85
CA ASN A 415 -1.58 -23.20 -1.76
C ASN A 415 -2.70 -22.31 -1.16
N ARG A 416 -2.38 -21.46 -0.20
CA ARG A 416 -3.30 -20.52 0.41
C ARG A 416 -2.78 -19.10 0.24
N LEU A 417 -3.67 -18.18 -0.06
CA LEU A 417 -3.38 -16.73 0.02
C LEU A 417 -3.70 -16.26 1.44
N ILE A 418 -2.72 -15.69 2.09
CA ILE A 418 -2.82 -15.19 3.46
C ILE A 418 -2.75 -13.67 3.40
N VAL A 419 -3.77 -13.02 3.92
CA VAL A 419 -3.87 -11.55 4.02
C VAL A 419 -4.20 -11.17 5.45
N VAL A 420 -3.73 -10.01 5.88
CA VAL A 420 -4.05 -9.42 7.18
C VAL A 420 -4.73 -8.06 6.98
N GLY A 421 -5.53 -7.64 7.94
CA GLY A 421 -6.35 -6.45 7.76
C GLY A 421 -6.30 -5.46 8.92
N SER A 422 -6.79 -4.24 8.63
CA SER A 422 -6.89 -3.12 9.57
C SER A 422 -7.84 -3.38 10.77
N THR A 423 -8.58 -4.48 10.74
CA THR A 423 -9.44 -4.93 11.85
C THR A 423 -8.73 -5.86 12.83
N GLY A 424 -7.49 -6.27 12.54
CA GLY A 424 -6.78 -7.28 13.31
C GLY A 424 -7.18 -8.71 12.93
N GLU A 425 -7.69 -8.89 11.73
CA GLU A 425 -8.08 -10.20 11.19
C GLU A 425 -7.03 -10.70 10.20
N LEU A 426 -6.73 -12.01 10.24
CA LEU A 426 -6.00 -12.75 9.22
C LEU A 426 -6.99 -13.64 8.49
N VAL A 427 -6.94 -13.63 7.16
CA VAL A 427 -7.77 -14.48 6.29
C VAL A 427 -6.85 -15.35 5.42
N ALA A 428 -7.14 -16.64 5.37
CA ALA A 428 -6.52 -17.59 4.46
C ALA A 428 -7.56 -18.06 3.43
N LEU A 429 -7.23 -17.88 2.16
CA LEU A 429 -8.05 -18.27 1.01
C LEU A 429 -7.40 -19.45 0.28
N ASN A 430 -8.20 -20.35 -0.26
CA ASN A 430 -7.72 -21.31 -1.25
C ASN A 430 -7.23 -20.55 -2.49
N ALA A 431 -5.98 -20.75 -2.90
CA ALA A 431 -5.38 -20.02 -4.00
C ALA A 431 -6.04 -20.32 -5.36
N LYS A 432 -6.58 -21.54 -5.55
CA LYS A 432 -7.23 -21.92 -6.81
C LYS A 432 -8.69 -21.48 -6.92
N THR A 433 -9.42 -21.43 -5.79
CA THR A 433 -10.87 -21.17 -5.82
C THR A 433 -11.27 -19.83 -5.22
N GLY A 434 -10.38 -19.17 -4.49
CA GLY A 434 -10.69 -17.95 -3.72
C GLY A 434 -11.62 -18.19 -2.52
N GLU A 435 -11.91 -19.45 -2.16
CA GLU A 435 -12.76 -19.76 -1.01
C GLU A 435 -12.02 -19.47 0.31
N VAL A 436 -12.74 -18.86 1.24
CA VAL A 436 -12.21 -18.61 2.58
C VAL A 436 -12.09 -19.90 3.35
N GLN A 437 -10.87 -20.34 3.64
CA GLN A 437 -10.59 -21.55 4.41
C GLN A 437 -10.49 -21.28 5.91
N ARG A 438 -9.99 -20.06 6.26
CA ARG A 438 -9.81 -19.70 7.67
C ARG A 438 -9.90 -18.20 7.85
N ARG A 439 -10.49 -17.79 8.99
CA ARG A 439 -10.41 -16.46 9.55
C ARG A 439 -9.94 -16.56 11.00
N MET A 440 -8.99 -15.72 11.40
CA MET A 440 -8.51 -15.70 12.78
C MET A 440 -8.23 -14.26 13.23
N ASP A 441 -8.52 -14.00 14.49
CA ASP A 441 -8.18 -12.73 15.14
C ASP A 441 -6.70 -12.75 15.57
N ILE A 442 -5.91 -11.81 15.08
CA ILE A 442 -4.52 -11.60 15.47
C ILE A 442 -4.37 -10.55 16.57
N GLY A 443 -5.46 -9.95 17.01
CA GLY A 443 -5.55 -9.08 18.19
C GLY A 443 -5.20 -7.62 17.93
N SER A 444 -4.59 -7.27 16.81
CA SER A 444 -4.21 -5.89 16.48
C SER A 444 -4.24 -5.66 14.97
N PRO A 445 -4.55 -4.44 14.50
CA PRO A 445 -4.47 -4.07 13.09
C PRO A 445 -3.11 -4.42 12.51
N ALA A 446 -3.10 -4.94 11.27
CA ALA A 446 -1.89 -5.17 10.49
C ALA A 446 -2.14 -4.77 9.03
N LEU A 447 -1.29 -3.92 8.48
CA LEU A 447 -1.40 -3.43 7.11
C LEU A 447 -0.24 -3.89 6.24
N LEU A 448 0.87 -4.31 6.84
CA LEU A 448 2.01 -4.91 6.15
C LEU A 448 1.70 -6.35 5.77
N GLY A 449 2.08 -6.75 4.56
CA GLY A 449 1.95 -8.13 4.14
C GLY A 449 2.76 -9.08 5.03
N PRO A 450 2.24 -10.28 5.35
CA PRO A 450 3.01 -11.30 6.03
C PRO A 450 4.25 -11.69 5.24
N ILE A 451 5.29 -12.14 5.93
CA ILE A 451 6.49 -12.77 5.33
C ILE A 451 6.63 -14.20 5.83
N ALA A 452 7.44 -14.99 5.13
CA ALA A 452 7.69 -16.37 5.55
C ALA A 452 9.19 -16.69 5.49
N ALA A 453 9.69 -17.39 6.51
CA ALA A 453 11.05 -17.93 6.50
C ALA A 453 11.13 -19.17 7.38
N GLY A 454 11.80 -20.21 6.89
CA GLY A 454 11.75 -21.53 7.49
C GLY A 454 10.32 -22.07 7.48
N ASP A 455 9.88 -22.62 8.59
CA ASP A 455 8.53 -23.16 8.83
C ASP A 455 7.52 -22.10 9.33
N THR A 456 7.90 -20.83 9.37
CA THR A 456 7.20 -19.81 10.15
C THR A 456 6.76 -18.64 9.27
N ILE A 457 5.52 -18.19 9.45
CA ILE A 457 4.99 -16.94 8.90
C ILE A 457 5.06 -15.87 9.99
N TYR A 458 5.58 -14.69 9.62
CA TYR A 458 5.67 -13.55 10.52
C TYR A 458 4.71 -12.45 10.09
N VAL A 459 3.97 -11.92 11.05
CA VAL A 459 3.05 -10.80 10.90
C VAL A 459 3.50 -9.67 11.81
N LEU A 460 3.72 -8.48 11.25
CA LEU A 460 4.00 -7.27 12.02
C LEU A 460 2.74 -6.40 12.07
N THR A 461 2.32 -6.07 13.28
CA THR A 461 1.10 -5.27 13.53
C THR A 461 1.40 -3.79 13.69
N ASP A 462 0.38 -2.95 13.52
CA ASP A 462 0.47 -1.49 13.73
C ASP A 462 0.78 -1.11 15.19
N THR A 463 0.54 -2.02 16.13
CA THR A 463 0.90 -1.84 17.54
C THR A 463 2.32 -2.33 17.86
N ALA A 464 3.18 -2.48 16.83
CA ALA A 464 4.54 -2.96 16.93
C ALA A 464 4.68 -4.33 17.61
N GLN A 465 3.76 -5.24 17.29
CA GLN A 465 3.85 -6.64 17.71
C GLN A 465 4.27 -7.52 16.53
N LEU A 466 5.35 -8.24 16.69
CA LEU A 466 5.77 -9.30 15.79
C LEU A 466 5.15 -10.62 16.26
N ILE A 467 4.38 -11.25 15.38
CA ILE A 467 3.66 -12.51 15.65
C ILE A 467 4.25 -13.58 14.73
N ALA A 468 4.66 -14.69 15.30
CA ALA A 468 5.08 -15.88 14.56
C ALA A 468 3.96 -16.92 14.54
N LEU A 469 3.63 -17.42 13.35
CA LEU A 469 2.65 -18.47 13.09
C LEU A 469 3.34 -19.73 12.57
N ARG A 470 2.92 -20.91 13.06
CA ARG A 470 3.37 -22.24 12.62
C ARG A 470 2.23 -23.19 12.38
#